data_4fe4e4579cf79bc6bd6f45876fbd26df
#
_entry.id   4fe4e4579cf79bc6bd6f45876fbd26df
#
_cell.length_a   1.000
_cell.length_b   1.000
_cell.length_c   1.000
_cell.angle_alpha   90.00
_cell.angle_beta   90.00
_cell.angle_gamma   90.00
#
_symmetry.space_group_name_H-M   'P 1'
#
loop_
_entity.id
_entity.type
_entity.pdbx_description
1 polymer ?
#
loop_
_entity_poly.entity_id
_entity_poly.type
_entity_poly.pdbx_seq_one_letter_code
_entity_poly.pdbx_strand_id
1 'polypeptide(L)'
;MQRLMRHTRDALASPNRTARSAVVTGRLLGIAFLVCFLTGVYSHLLQEPLGWMRFPTRPVQLYQFTQGLHITAGIAIIPLLLAKLNVVMPALVQTPPVRSVLHLLERASIAVFVASALVQVVTGLLNTYQWYPWPFPFKQVHNALAYVLIGSLLIHIGTKLQIITRYWRKRDSFDAQGRFVADPTVGSELPDPNQHDPNDPAGQEARPGSASPSGGFVGRLHRWIDGTPAPGPVAPATDTVPVTRTAASADGRRQRVARRGFIAGVTAATAGVVALTVGQSSAVGEPFNVFGPRKRHLGQNGLPVNRTARAAGVLATATAADWALTVAGPSVSRTFSRAELIALGQTEARLPIACVEGWSQMATWRGVRMRDLLAAVQVDPDVHVRVTSLERHGGYRIMEMGPEYTADPTTLIALELNGEKLDLEHGFPARIIAPGRPGVLQTKWIERIEVIA
;
A
#
# COMPACT_ATOMS: atom_id res chain seq x y z
N MET A 1 35.20 -14.08 -14.59
CA MET A 1 33.91 -13.42 -14.28
C MET A 1 32.78 -13.88 -15.21
N GLN A 2 32.91 -13.81 -16.53
CA GLN A 2 31.86 -14.25 -17.50
C GLN A 2 31.48 -15.74 -17.39
N ARG A 3 32.43 -16.66 -17.14
CA ARG A 3 32.14 -18.09 -16.92
C ARG A 3 31.34 -18.30 -15.62
N LEU A 4 31.69 -17.61 -14.54
CA LEU A 4 30.97 -17.69 -13.28
C LEU A 4 29.53 -17.17 -13.44
N MET A 5 29.32 -16.05 -14.12
CA MET A 5 27.98 -15.49 -14.38
C MET A 5 27.13 -16.40 -15.27
N ARG A 6 27.72 -17.06 -16.27
CA ARG A 6 27.01 -18.08 -17.07
C ARG A 6 26.61 -19.27 -16.20
N HIS A 7 27.52 -19.79 -15.41
CA HIS A 7 27.25 -20.93 -14.52
C HIS A 7 26.16 -20.61 -13.47
N THR A 8 26.20 -19.41 -12.89
CA THR A 8 25.13 -18.94 -11.97
C THR A 8 23.79 -18.76 -12.69
N ARG A 9 23.78 -18.27 -13.92
CA ARG A 9 22.56 -18.15 -14.73
C ARG A 9 21.94 -19.52 -15.01
N ASP A 10 22.75 -20.49 -15.43
CA ASP A 10 22.28 -21.85 -15.72
C ASP A 10 21.78 -22.55 -14.44
N ALA A 11 22.47 -22.36 -13.33
CA ALA A 11 22.03 -22.84 -12.02
C ALA A 11 20.72 -22.17 -11.52
N LEU A 12 20.44 -20.95 -11.99
CA LEU A 12 19.20 -20.23 -11.70
C LEU A 12 18.06 -20.57 -12.67
N ALA A 13 18.29 -21.39 -13.70
CA ALA A 13 17.23 -21.81 -14.62
C ALA A 13 16.16 -22.63 -13.87
N SER A 14 14.89 -22.25 -14.01
CA SER A 14 13.76 -22.93 -13.38
C SER A 14 12.51 -22.82 -14.26
N PRO A 15 11.67 -23.85 -14.33
CA PRO A 15 10.41 -23.82 -15.08
C PRO A 15 9.46 -22.70 -14.65
N ASN A 16 9.63 -22.16 -13.45
CA ASN A 16 8.81 -21.08 -12.90
C ASN A 16 9.29 -19.68 -13.30
N ARG A 17 10.53 -19.54 -13.78
CA ARG A 17 11.17 -18.27 -14.13
C ARG A 17 10.96 -17.91 -15.59
N THR A 18 9.70 -17.72 -15.98
CA THR A 18 9.28 -17.41 -17.34
C THR A 18 8.71 -16.00 -17.46
N ALA A 19 8.72 -15.42 -18.67
CA ALA A 19 8.11 -14.12 -18.93
C ALA A 19 6.63 -14.08 -18.51
N ARG A 20 5.91 -15.17 -18.74
CA ARG A 20 4.51 -15.27 -18.31
C ARG A 20 4.35 -15.26 -16.79
N SER A 21 5.16 -16.02 -16.07
CA SER A 21 5.16 -15.98 -14.58
C SER A 21 5.51 -14.57 -14.10
N ALA A 22 6.47 -13.91 -14.75
CA ALA A 22 6.81 -12.51 -14.45
C ALA A 22 5.64 -11.56 -14.71
N VAL A 23 4.89 -11.72 -15.80
CA VAL A 23 3.71 -10.88 -16.09
C VAL A 23 2.58 -11.16 -15.12
N VAL A 24 2.27 -12.42 -14.81
CA VAL A 24 1.20 -12.77 -13.86
C VAL A 24 1.49 -12.25 -12.46
N THR A 25 2.68 -12.52 -11.91
CA THR A 25 3.08 -12.00 -10.59
C THR A 25 3.16 -10.48 -10.59
N GLY A 26 3.65 -9.88 -11.70
CA GLY A 26 3.71 -8.43 -11.87
C GLY A 26 2.34 -7.75 -11.91
N ARG A 27 1.32 -8.39 -12.48
CA ARG A 27 -0.07 -7.87 -12.47
C ARG A 27 -0.65 -7.87 -11.06
N LEU A 28 -0.51 -8.96 -10.33
CA LEU A 28 -0.99 -9.07 -8.94
C LEU A 28 -0.29 -8.04 -8.06
N LEU A 29 1.04 -7.94 -8.19
CA LEU A 29 1.84 -6.97 -7.45
C LEU A 29 1.49 -5.53 -7.84
N GLY A 30 1.30 -5.23 -9.13
CA GLY A 30 0.92 -3.91 -9.63
C GLY A 30 -0.47 -3.47 -9.13
N ILE A 31 -1.44 -4.38 -9.08
CA ILE A 31 -2.76 -4.11 -8.49
C ILE A 31 -2.61 -3.81 -7.00
N ALA A 32 -1.83 -4.61 -6.26
CA ALA A 32 -1.61 -4.39 -4.83
C ALA A 32 -0.92 -3.03 -4.58
N PHE A 33 0.09 -2.65 -5.37
CA PHE A 33 0.71 -1.33 -5.28
C PHE A 33 -0.26 -0.19 -5.59
N LEU A 34 -1.08 -0.33 -6.64
CA LEU A 34 -2.05 0.70 -7.00
C LEU A 34 -3.09 0.90 -5.89
N VAL A 35 -3.64 -0.18 -5.36
CA VAL A 35 -4.59 -0.13 -4.24
C VAL A 35 -3.94 0.51 -3.02
N CYS A 36 -2.74 0.06 -2.65
CA CYS A 36 -1.98 0.59 -1.52
C CYS A 36 -1.67 2.08 -1.70
N PHE A 37 -1.23 2.49 -2.89
CA PHE A 37 -0.94 3.89 -3.21
C PHE A 37 -2.18 4.78 -3.11
N LEU A 38 -3.28 4.43 -3.77
CA LEU A 38 -4.50 5.24 -3.78
C LEU A 38 -5.10 5.39 -2.37
N THR A 39 -5.15 4.30 -1.61
CA THR A 39 -5.65 4.33 -0.22
C THR A 39 -4.70 5.08 0.71
N GLY A 40 -3.39 5.00 0.48
CA GLY A 40 -2.37 5.75 1.21
C GLY A 40 -2.46 7.25 0.96
N VAL A 41 -2.60 7.67 -0.30
CA VAL A 41 -2.81 9.08 -0.66
C VAL A 41 -4.10 9.62 -0.03
N TYR A 42 -5.20 8.85 -0.09
CA TYR A 42 -6.44 9.23 0.57
C TYR A 42 -6.25 9.42 2.09
N SER A 43 -5.57 8.48 2.76
CA SER A 43 -5.26 8.59 4.19
C SER A 43 -4.37 9.79 4.52
N HIS A 44 -3.40 10.10 3.63
CA HIS A 44 -2.53 11.27 3.81
C HIS A 44 -3.30 12.58 3.66
N LEU A 45 -4.11 12.71 2.62
CA LEU A 45 -4.94 13.89 2.39
C LEU A 45 -5.97 14.13 3.51
N LEU A 46 -6.52 13.07 4.12
CA LEU A 46 -7.36 13.20 5.32
C LEU A 46 -6.60 13.74 6.52
N GLN A 47 -5.32 13.43 6.65
CA GLN A 47 -4.49 13.89 7.77
C GLN A 47 -3.92 15.29 7.55
N GLU A 48 -3.64 15.64 6.31
CA GLU A 48 -3.08 16.93 5.87
C GLU A 48 -3.88 17.44 4.67
N PRO A 49 -5.12 17.91 4.88
CA PRO A 49 -5.99 18.34 3.80
C PRO A 49 -5.46 19.60 3.14
N LEU A 50 -5.63 19.70 1.82
CA LEU A 50 -5.46 20.98 1.13
C LEU A 50 -6.64 21.90 1.52
N GLY A 51 -6.41 23.22 1.62
CA GLY A 51 -7.35 24.17 2.19
C GLY A 51 -8.75 24.22 1.53
N TRP A 52 -8.87 23.71 0.30
CA TRP A 52 -10.15 23.60 -0.42
C TRP A 52 -10.83 22.23 -0.29
N MET A 53 -10.15 21.24 0.30
CA MET A 53 -10.66 19.85 0.38
C MET A 53 -11.62 19.68 1.57
N ARG A 54 -12.77 19.07 1.29
CA ARG A 54 -13.71 18.56 2.29
C ARG A 54 -13.89 17.06 2.08
N PHE A 55 -13.99 16.33 3.17
CA PHE A 55 -14.11 14.88 3.14
C PHE A 55 -15.49 14.42 3.61
N PRO A 56 -16.06 13.36 3.00
CA PRO A 56 -17.35 12.86 3.42
C PRO A 56 -17.27 12.23 4.82
N THR A 57 -18.21 12.59 5.69
CA THR A 57 -18.39 11.96 7.01
C THR A 57 -19.18 10.65 6.93
N ARG A 58 -19.79 10.36 5.78
CA ARG A 58 -20.59 9.16 5.50
C ARG A 58 -20.10 8.41 4.27
N PRO A 59 -20.13 7.07 4.27
CA PRO A 59 -20.45 6.20 5.41
C PRO A 59 -19.36 6.30 6.49
N VAL A 60 -19.74 6.22 7.77
CA VAL A 60 -18.81 6.40 8.91
C VAL A 60 -17.62 5.42 8.91
N GLN A 61 -17.78 4.28 8.20
CA GLN A 61 -16.75 3.25 8.05
C GLN A 61 -15.77 3.51 6.88
N LEU A 62 -15.94 4.59 6.12
CA LEU A 62 -15.15 4.80 4.90
C LEU A 62 -13.64 4.77 5.18
N TYR A 63 -13.18 5.51 6.21
CA TYR A 63 -11.77 5.50 6.57
C TYR A 63 -11.32 4.14 7.13
N GLN A 64 -12.15 3.49 7.95
CA GLN A 64 -11.89 2.14 8.43
C GLN A 64 -11.64 1.16 7.27
N PHE A 65 -12.48 1.20 6.24
CA PHE A 65 -12.36 0.35 5.06
C PHE A 65 -11.12 0.67 4.24
N THR A 66 -10.89 1.95 3.92
CA THR A 66 -9.74 2.35 3.08
C THR A 66 -8.41 2.10 3.79
N GLN A 67 -8.33 2.33 5.09
CA GLN A 67 -7.13 2.04 5.89
C GLN A 67 -6.91 0.53 6.02
N GLY A 68 -7.96 -0.25 6.26
CA GLY A 68 -7.89 -1.72 6.27
C GLY A 68 -7.41 -2.27 4.92
N LEU A 69 -7.90 -1.70 3.82
CA LEU A 69 -7.48 -2.08 2.47
C LEU A 69 -6.02 -1.69 2.19
N HIS A 70 -5.56 -0.52 2.69
CA HIS A 70 -4.16 -0.10 2.61
C HIS A 70 -3.23 -1.12 3.27
N ILE A 71 -3.51 -1.49 4.51
CA ILE A 71 -2.71 -2.47 5.26
C ILE A 71 -2.77 -3.85 4.59
N THR A 72 -3.97 -4.28 4.16
CA THR A 72 -4.15 -5.57 3.46
C THR A 72 -3.30 -5.63 2.19
N ALA A 73 -3.35 -4.59 1.35
CA ALA A 73 -2.55 -4.52 0.14
C ALA A 73 -1.05 -4.45 0.45
N GLY A 74 -0.66 -3.66 1.47
CA GLY A 74 0.74 -3.56 1.92
C GLY A 74 1.31 -4.90 2.39
N ILE A 75 0.57 -5.66 3.17
CA ILE A 75 0.96 -7.01 3.61
C ILE A 75 1.01 -7.99 2.42
N ALA A 76 0.04 -7.93 1.51
CA ALA A 76 0.02 -8.78 0.31
C ALA A 76 1.20 -8.52 -0.63
N ILE A 77 1.71 -7.30 -0.68
CA ILE A 77 2.91 -6.93 -1.47
C ILE A 77 4.12 -7.77 -1.05
N ILE A 78 4.29 -8.15 0.21
CA ILE A 78 5.47 -8.86 0.71
C ILE A 78 5.70 -10.18 -0.05
N PRO A 79 4.81 -11.18 0.02
CA PRO A 79 5.01 -12.44 -0.70
C PRO A 79 4.96 -12.27 -2.22
N LEU A 80 4.16 -11.32 -2.75
CA LEU A 80 4.11 -11.03 -4.17
C LEU A 80 5.41 -10.43 -4.69
N LEU A 81 6.03 -9.50 -3.95
CA LEU A 81 7.33 -8.91 -4.29
C LEU A 81 8.44 -9.95 -4.27
N LEU A 82 8.50 -10.78 -3.22
CA LEU A 82 9.47 -11.87 -3.13
C LEU A 82 9.31 -12.89 -4.29
N ALA A 83 8.07 -13.25 -4.62
CA ALA A 83 7.79 -14.11 -5.76
C ALA A 83 8.21 -13.46 -7.08
N LYS A 84 7.95 -12.17 -7.27
CA LYS A 84 8.38 -11.43 -8.46
C LYS A 84 9.89 -11.37 -8.57
N LEU A 85 10.60 -11.04 -7.50
CA LEU A 85 12.07 -11.00 -7.46
C LEU A 85 12.66 -12.38 -7.77
N ASN A 86 12.09 -13.45 -7.22
CA ASN A 86 12.51 -14.83 -7.55
C ASN A 86 12.37 -15.13 -9.05
N VAL A 87 11.24 -14.75 -9.66
CA VAL A 87 10.97 -15.01 -11.08
C VAL A 87 11.94 -14.26 -11.98
N VAL A 88 12.29 -13.00 -11.66
CA VAL A 88 13.16 -12.16 -12.49
C VAL A 88 14.65 -12.27 -12.15
N MET A 89 15.01 -13.06 -11.14
CA MET A 89 16.40 -13.20 -10.67
C MET A 89 17.42 -13.52 -11.80
N PRO A 90 17.14 -14.41 -12.77
CA PRO A 90 18.08 -14.66 -13.86
C PRO A 90 18.38 -13.42 -14.73
N ALA A 91 17.41 -12.52 -14.88
CA ALA A 91 17.57 -11.28 -15.63
C ALA A 91 18.46 -10.25 -14.92
N LEU A 92 18.65 -10.37 -13.60
CA LEU A 92 19.55 -9.52 -12.84
C LEU A 92 21.03 -9.86 -13.08
N VAL A 93 21.30 -11.14 -13.47
CA VAL A 93 22.65 -11.70 -13.67
C VAL A 93 22.92 -11.87 -15.16
N GLN A 94 22.76 -10.81 -15.95
CA GLN A 94 23.05 -10.87 -17.38
C GLN A 94 24.46 -10.34 -17.73
N THR A 95 25.00 -10.80 -18.86
CA THR A 95 26.28 -10.37 -19.40
C THR A 95 26.15 -9.89 -20.85
N PRO A 96 26.70 -8.69 -21.21
CA PRO A 96 27.33 -7.72 -20.31
C PRO A 96 26.31 -7.05 -19.36
N PRO A 97 26.73 -6.59 -18.18
CA PRO A 97 25.80 -6.00 -17.20
C PRO A 97 25.15 -4.70 -17.68
N VAL A 98 25.83 -3.96 -18.55
CA VAL A 98 25.32 -2.75 -19.20
C VAL A 98 25.69 -2.80 -20.68
N ARG A 99 24.71 -2.55 -21.56
CA ARG A 99 24.89 -2.60 -23.04
C ARG A 99 24.87 -1.22 -23.67
N SER A 100 24.09 -0.31 -23.12
CA SER A 100 23.93 1.07 -23.60
C SER A 100 23.55 2.01 -22.46
N VAL A 101 23.58 3.31 -22.71
CA VAL A 101 23.12 4.32 -21.73
C VAL A 101 21.64 4.14 -21.41
N LEU A 102 20.81 3.84 -22.41
CA LEU A 102 19.38 3.58 -22.20
C LEU A 102 19.15 2.35 -21.33
N HIS A 103 19.90 1.27 -21.56
CA HIS A 103 19.85 0.08 -20.73
C HIS A 103 20.34 0.34 -19.28
N LEU A 104 21.35 1.21 -19.11
CA LEU A 104 21.77 1.65 -17.77
C LEU A 104 20.65 2.40 -17.06
N LEU A 105 19.97 3.33 -17.73
CA LEU A 105 18.83 4.08 -17.16
C LEU A 105 17.67 3.16 -16.80
N GLU A 106 17.35 2.18 -17.65
CA GLU A 106 16.35 1.16 -17.34
C GLU A 106 16.71 0.37 -16.08
N ARG A 107 17.95 -0.11 -15.98
CA ARG A 107 18.42 -0.85 -14.78
C ARG A 107 18.43 0.01 -13.53
N ALA A 108 18.83 1.26 -13.64
CA ALA A 108 18.79 2.22 -12.54
C ALA A 108 17.36 2.46 -12.05
N SER A 109 16.40 2.65 -12.98
CA SER A 109 14.98 2.78 -12.67
C SER A 109 14.44 1.55 -11.95
N ILE A 110 14.79 0.34 -12.39
CA ILE A 110 14.39 -0.91 -11.70
C ILE A 110 15.02 -0.99 -10.30
N ALA A 111 16.27 -0.60 -10.14
CA ALA A 111 16.94 -0.60 -8.85
C ALA A 111 16.27 0.39 -7.87
N VAL A 112 15.95 1.60 -8.33
CA VAL A 112 15.19 2.60 -7.54
C VAL A 112 13.81 2.06 -7.16
N PHE A 113 13.10 1.45 -8.12
CA PHE A 113 11.79 0.85 -7.87
C PHE A 113 11.84 -0.24 -6.79
N VAL A 114 12.78 -1.19 -6.91
CA VAL A 114 12.92 -2.30 -5.95
C VAL A 114 13.35 -1.78 -4.58
N ALA A 115 14.33 -0.86 -4.52
CA ALA A 115 14.79 -0.27 -3.27
C ALA A 115 13.67 0.49 -2.56
N SER A 116 12.94 1.34 -3.29
CA SER A 116 11.78 2.08 -2.76
C SER A 116 10.69 1.12 -2.27
N ALA A 117 10.39 0.05 -3.01
CA ALA A 117 9.40 -0.95 -2.59
C ALA A 117 9.80 -1.65 -1.28
N LEU A 118 11.07 -2.02 -1.13
CA LEU A 118 11.57 -2.64 0.10
C LEU A 118 11.48 -1.69 1.29
N VAL A 119 11.92 -0.43 1.12
CA VAL A 119 11.83 0.58 2.19
C VAL A 119 10.37 0.88 2.54
N GLN A 120 9.46 0.95 1.56
CA GLN A 120 8.02 1.12 1.79
C GLN A 120 7.42 0.00 2.63
N VAL A 121 7.71 -1.25 2.28
CA VAL A 121 7.24 -2.41 3.04
C VAL A 121 7.79 -2.38 4.47
N VAL A 122 9.10 -2.14 4.62
CA VAL A 122 9.75 -2.09 5.95
C VAL A 122 9.17 -0.97 6.80
N THR A 123 9.08 0.26 6.29
CA THR A 123 8.54 1.40 7.05
C THR A 123 7.06 1.22 7.37
N GLY A 124 6.27 0.62 6.47
CA GLY A 124 4.87 0.28 6.73
C GLY A 124 4.70 -0.75 7.85
N LEU A 125 5.51 -1.82 7.86
CA LEU A 125 5.52 -2.81 8.93
C LEU A 125 5.94 -2.19 10.26
N LEU A 126 7.03 -1.44 10.27
CA LEU A 126 7.53 -0.78 11.49
C LEU A 126 6.50 0.17 12.08
N ASN A 127 5.77 0.93 11.24
CA ASN A 127 4.67 1.77 11.70
C ASN A 127 3.51 0.94 12.30
N THR A 128 3.15 -0.18 11.69
CA THR A 128 2.10 -1.08 12.20
C THR A 128 2.45 -1.64 13.58
N TYR A 129 3.73 -1.95 13.83
CA TYR A 129 4.23 -2.46 15.10
C TYR A 129 4.69 -1.38 16.07
N GLN A 130 4.60 -0.08 15.70
CA GLN A 130 5.08 1.05 16.49
C GLN A 130 6.57 0.91 16.88
N TRP A 131 7.36 0.37 16.01
CA TRP A 131 8.79 0.22 16.22
C TRP A 131 9.56 1.20 15.33
N TYR A 132 10.19 2.19 15.93
CA TYR A 132 10.88 3.29 15.23
C TYR A 132 12.38 3.27 15.59
N PRO A 133 13.18 2.35 15.01
CA PRO A 133 14.58 2.16 15.37
C PRO A 133 15.50 3.30 14.88
N TRP A 134 15.02 4.15 13.99
CA TRP A 134 15.78 5.27 13.43
C TRP A 134 15.11 6.62 13.73
N PRO A 135 15.90 7.72 13.83
CA PRO A 135 15.36 9.04 14.18
C PRO A 135 14.74 9.82 13.01
N PHE A 136 14.50 9.19 11.85
CA PHE A 136 13.89 9.88 10.73
C PHE A 136 12.34 9.89 10.82
N PRO A 137 11.67 10.86 10.18
CA PRO A 137 10.23 10.98 10.22
C PRO A 137 9.55 9.94 9.30
N PHE A 138 9.20 8.77 9.83
CA PHE A 138 8.68 7.60 9.09
C PHE A 138 7.49 7.94 8.19
N LYS A 139 6.49 8.71 8.68
CA LYS A 139 5.31 9.10 7.91
C LYS A 139 5.69 9.88 6.65
N GLN A 140 6.55 10.90 6.78
CA GLN A 140 6.99 11.75 5.68
C GLN A 140 7.82 10.96 4.66
N VAL A 141 8.75 10.14 5.14
CA VAL A 141 9.58 9.27 4.28
C VAL A 141 8.72 8.26 3.54
N HIS A 142 7.78 7.60 4.23
CA HIS A 142 6.87 6.64 3.61
C HIS A 142 6.01 7.31 2.53
N ASN A 143 5.45 8.49 2.81
CA ASN A 143 4.67 9.24 1.83
C ASN A 143 5.51 9.68 0.61
N ALA A 144 6.68 10.27 0.83
CA ALA A 144 7.56 10.72 -0.25
C ALA A 144 8.02 9.55 -1.16
N LEU A 145 8.42 8.44 -0.56
CA LEU A 145 8.83 7.24 -1.30
C LEU A 145 7.69 6.60 -2.08
N ALA A 146 6.42 6.77 -1.67
CA ALA A 146 5.28 6.27 -2.42
C ALA A 146 5.21 6.91 -3.82
N TYR A 147 5.52 8.21 -3.96
CA TYR A 147 5.57 8.89 -5.26
C TYR A 147 6.77 8.45 -6.10
N VAL A 148 7.94 8.25 -5.47
CA VAL A 148 9.12 7.71 -6.16
C VAL A 148 8.83 6.30 -6.67
N LEU A 149 8.17 5.46 -5.87
CA LEU A 149 7.80 4.10 -6.24
C LEU A 149 6.83 4.09 -7.41
N ILE A 150 5.74 4.87 -7.36
CA ILE A 150 4.75 4.85 -8.43
C ILE A 150 5.32 5.44 -9.73
N GLY A 151 6.14 6.49 -9.66
CA GLY A 151 6.85 7.04 -10.82
C GLY A 151 7.79 6.01 -11.46
N SER A 152 8.60 5.32 -10.64
CA SER A 152 9.49 4.26 -11.11
C SER A 152 8.72 3.06 -11.68
N LEU A 153 7.58 2.71 -11.10
CA LEU A 153 6.69 1.66 -11.59
C LEU A 153 6.13 2.01 -12.97
N LEU A 154 5.70 3.25 -13.19
CA LEU A 154 5.21 3.71 -14.49
C LEU A 154 6.29 3.63 -15.57
N ILE A 155 7.52 4.04 -15.27
CA ILE A 155 8.67 3.91 -16.16
C ILE A 155 8.92 2.42 -16.45
N HIS A 156 8.94 1.57 -15.43
CA HIS A 156 9.14 0.14 -15.58
C HIS A 156 8.05 -0.53 -16.44
N ILE A 157 6.79 -0.18 -16.25
CA ILE A 157 5.68 -0.67 -17.09
C ILE A 157 5.87 -0.19 -18.53
N GLY A 158 6.21 1.07 -18.73
CA GLY A 158 6.43 1.65 -20.05
C GLY A 158 7.54 0.92 -20.83
N THR A 159 8.69 0.68 -20.22
CA THR A 159 9.82 -0.03 -20.83
C THR A 159 9.53 -1.51 -21.11
N LYS A 160 8.64 -2.15 -20.36
CA LYS A 160 8.26 -3.56 -20.51
C LYS A 160 6.90 -3.77 -21.18
N LEU A 161 6.28 -2.72 -21.72
CA LEU A 161 4.91 -2.76 -22.24
C LEU A 161 4.72 -3.83 -23.33
N GLN A 162 5.69 -4.02 -24.22
CA GLN A 162 5.64 -5.04 -25.27
C GLN A 162 5.57 -6.46 -24.69
N ILE A 163 6.38 -6.73 -23.67
CA ILE A 163 6.39 -8.04 -22.99
C ILE A 163 5.08 -8.23 -22.25
N ILE A 164 4.62 -7.18 -21.53
CA ILE A 164 3.37 -7.22 -20.77
C ILE A 164 2.19 -7.50 -21.70
N THR A 165 2.06 -6.80 -22.82
CA THR A 165 0.96 -6.97 -23.78
C THR A 165 0.99 -8.33 -24.46
N ARG A 166 2.19 -8.81 -24.81
CA ARG A 166 2.37 -10.14 -25.42
C ARG A 166 1.86 -11.26 -24.53
N TYR A 167 2.12 -11.21 -23.22
CA TYR A 167 1.74 -12.23 -22.25
C TYR A 167 0.48 -11.89 -21.45
N TRP A 168 -0.19 -10.78 -21.75
CA TRP A 168 -1.40 -10.36 -21.06
C TRP A 168 -2.55 -11.34 -21.25
N ARG A 169 -2.75 -11.81 -22.48
CA ARG A 169 -3.80 -12.76 -22.86
C ARG A 169 -3.20 -14.15 -23.00
N LYS A 170 -3.36 -15.01 -22.01
CA LYS A 170 -3.22 -16.50 -21.96
C LYS A 170 -2.40 -17.19 -23.07
N ARG A 171 -1.33 -16.62 -23.58
CA ARG A 171 -0.41 -17.36 -24.45
C ARG A 171 0.46 -18.23 -23.57
N ASP A 172 0.39 -19.55 -23.78
CA ASP A 172 1.20 -20.52 -23.05
C ASP A 172 2.66 -20.40 -23.46
N SER A 173 3.55 -20.54 -22.49
CA SER A 173 4.99 -20.76 -22.75
C SER A 173 5.24 -22.18 -23.24
N PHE A 174 4.24 -22.82 -23.85
CA PHE A 174 4.29 -24.17 -24.37
C PHE A 174 3.88 -24.14 -25.84
N ASP A 175 4.59 -24.91 -26.68
CA ASP A 175 4.21 -25.09 -28.07
C ASP A 175 2.94 -25.93 -28.21
N ALA A 176 2.46 -26.10 -29.45
CA ALA A 176 1.28 -26.90 -29.75
C ALA A 176 1.41 -28.36 -29.29
N GLN A 177 2.64 -28.84 -29.14
CA GLN A 177 2.99 -30.20 -28.70
C GLN A 177 3.11 -30.26 -27.17
N GLY A 178 2.92 -29.16 -26.45
CA GLY A 178 2.98 -29.09 -25.01
C GLY A 178 4.40 -29.07 -24.44
N ARG A 179 5.42 -28.79 -25.25
CA ARG A 179 6.79 -28.61 -24.79
C ARG A 179 6.98 -27.21 -24.29
N PHE A 180 7.75 -27.05 -23.23
CA PHE A 180 8.13 -25.75 -22.71
C PHE A 180 9.04 -25.05 -23.72
N VAL A 181 8.56 -23.91 -24.24
CA VAL A 181 9.38 -23.00 -25.03
C VAL A 181 9.93 -21.97 -24.05
N ALA A 182 11.21 -22.08 -23.71
CA ALA A 182 11.90 -21.05 -22.95
C ALA A 182 11.84 -19.76 -23.76
N ASP A 183 11.22 -18.72 -23.19
CA ASP A 183 11.18 -17.42 -23.85
C ASP A 183 12.58 -16.82 -23.80
N PRO A 184 13.26 -16.64 -24.94
CA PRO A 184 14.60 -16.06 -24.97
C PRO A 184 14.64 -14.63 -24.43
N THR A 185 13.47 -13.98 -24.25
CA THR A 185 13.38 -12.63 -23.70
C THR A 185 13.39 -12.59 -22.16
N VAL A 186 13.29 -13.73 -21.46
CA VAL A 186 13.50 -13.79 -20.01
C VAL A 186 14.97 -14.10 -19.74
N GLY A 187 15.79 -13.07 -19.68
CA GLY A 187 17.24 -13.19 -19.44
C GLY A 187 18.11 -12.92 -20.65
N SER A 188 17.53 -12.70 -21.81
CA SER A 188 18.14 -11.98 -22.92
C SER A 188 17.19 -10.88 -23.36
N GLU A 189 17.60 -9.65 -23.26
CA GLU A 189 17.15 -8.63 -24.17
C GLU A 189 17.39 -9.15 -25.59
N LEU A 190 16.58 -8.70 -26.54
CA LEU A 190 16.64 -9.08 -27.96
C LEU A 190 18.07 -9.44 -28.38
N PRO A 191 18.30 -10.57 -29.10
CA PRO A 191 19.61 -10.89 -29.62
C PRO A 191 20.16 -9.66 -30.33
N ASP A 192 21.37 -9.27 -30.00
CA ASP A 192 22.07 -8.23 -30.75
C ASP A 192 22.12 -8.65 -32.20
N PRO A 193 21.49 -7.93 -33.14
CA PRO A 193 21.53 -8.29 -34.56
C PRO A 193 22.95 -8.28 -35.13
N ASN A 194 23.95 -7.81 -34.39
CA ASN A 194 25.34 -7.71 -34.78
C ASN A 194 26.24 -8.77 -34.13
N GLN A 195 25.72 -9.69 -33.29
CA GLN A 195 26.49 -10.84 -32.84
C GLN A 195 26.51 -11.94 -33.93
N HIS A 196 27.29 -11.72 -34.95
CA HIS A 196 27.76 -12.77 -35.83
C HIS A 196 28.89 -13.50 -35.09
N ASP A 197 28.67 -14.77 -34.71
CA ASP A 197 29.76 -15.69 -34.42
C ASP A 197 30.22 -16.23 -35.76
N PRO A 198 31.44 -15.87 -36.24
CA PRO A 198 31.93 -16.31 -37.57
C PRO A 198 32.16 -17.82 -37.64
N ASN A 199 32.03 -18.57 -36.54
CA ASN A 199 32.31 -19.99 -36.42
C ASN A 199 31.09 -20.87 -36.13
N ASP A 200 29.86 -20.35 -36.25
CA ASP A 200 28.64 -21.15 -36.09
C ASP A 200 27.99 -21.48 -37.43
N PRO A 201 28.25 -22.67 -38.01
CA PRO A 201 27.64 -23.09 -39.29
C PRO A 201 26.12 -23.38 -39.16
N ALA A 202 25.56 -23.47 -37.95
CA ALA A 202 24.15 -23.70 -37.71
C ALA A 202 23.32 -22.39 -37.59
N GLY A 203 23.96 -21.24 -37.60
CA GLY A 203 23.30 -19.94 -37.42
C GLY A 203 22.51 -19.41 -38.61
N GLN A 204 22.45 -20.16 -39.72
CA GLN A 204 21.73 -19.73 -40.94
C GLN A 204 20.27 -20.22 -41.01
N GLU A 205 19.86 -21.16 -40.18
CA GLU A 205 18.49 -21.68 -40.22
C GLU A 205 17.79 -21.50 -38.88
N ALA A 206 16.98 -20.52 -38.75
CA ALA A 206 15.84 -20.29 -37.89
C ALA A 206 15.83 -18.90 -37.25
N ARG A 207 15.46 -17.90 -38.00
CA ARG A 207 14.84 -16.70 -37.44
C ARG A 207 13.37 -17.00 -37.21
N PRO A 208 12.89 -17.17 -35.96
CA PRO A 208 11.46 -17.15 -35.70
C PRO A 208 10.97 -15.73 -36.03
N GLY A 209 9.93 -15.66 -36.87
CA GLY A 209 9.36 -14.40 -37.33
C GLY A 209 9.14 -13.41 -36.18
N SER A 210 9.80 -12.29 -36.28
CA SER A 210 9.57 -11.14 -35.42
C SER A 210 8.10 -10.73 -35.56
N ALA A 211 7.32 -10.85 -34.50
CA ALA A 211 5.97 -10.29 -34.48
C ALA A 211 6.09 -8.81 -34.80
N SER A 212 5.46 -8.37 -35.88
CA SER A 212 5.43 -6.96 -36.29
C SER A 212 5.05 -6.08 -35.12
N PRO A 213 5.81 -5.02 -34.80
CA PRO A 213 5.42 -4.07 -33.78
C PRO A 213 4.07 -3.47 -34.17
N SER A 214 3.19 -3.33 -33.18
CA SER A 214 1.88 -2.71 -33.36
C SER A 214 2.02 -1.37 -34.10
N GLY A 215 1.20 -1.14 -35.13
CA GLY A 215 1.25 0.05 -36.00
C GLY A 215 0.80 1.38 -35.37
N GLY A 216 0.76 1.49 -34.05
CA GLY A 216 0.38 2.69 -33.31
C GLY A 216 1.56 3.60 -32.94
N PHE A 217 1.24 4.74 -32.31
CA PHE A 217 2.23 5.72 -31.80
C PHE A 217 3.30 5.07 -30.93
N VAL A 218 2.92 4.16 -30.04
CA VAL A 218 3.82 3.42 -29.14
C VAL A 218 4.81 2.54 -29.93
N GLY A 219 4.36 1.87 -30.98
CA GLY A 219 5.26 1.06 -31.84
C GLY A 219 6.23 1.94 -32.65
N ARG A 220 5.84 3.15 -33.04
CA ARG A 220 6.74 4.12 -33.69
C ARG A 220 7.76 4.69 -32.71
N LEU A 221 7.34 5.00 -31.50
CA LEU A 221 8.21 5.49 -30.44
C LEU A 221 9.27 4.45 -30.06
N HIS A 222 8.89 3.17 -29.92
CA HIS A 222 9.82 2.07 -29.65
C HIS A 222 10.83 1.89 -30.78
N ARG A 223 10.39 1.91 -32.04
CA ARG A 223 11.32 1.83 -33.18
C ARG A 223 12.29 3.01 -33.24
N TRP A 224 11.83 4.19 -32.91
CA TRP A 224 12.67 5.40 -32.86
C TRP A 224 13.71 5.31 -31.71
N ILE A 225 13.30 4.78 -30.55
CA ILE A 225 14.18 4.59 -29.38
C ILE A 225 15.19 3.46 -29.62
N ASP A 226 14.76 2.35 -30.24
CA ASP A 226 15.56 1.16 -30.43
C ASP A 226 16.43 1.21 -31.72
N GLY A 227 16.25 2.22 -32.55
CA GLY A 227 16.98 2.37 -33.81
C GLY A 227 16.78 1.23 -34.85
N THR A 228 15.71 0.42 -34.69
CA THR A 228 15.45 -0.76 -35.53
C THR A 228 14.80 -0.37 -36.86
N PRO A 229 15.35 -0.84 -38.04
CA PRO A 229 14.71 -0.63 -39.34
C PRO A 229 13.39 -1.40 -39.46
N ALA A 230 12.49 -0.92 -40.31
CA ALA A 230 11.21 -1.57 -40.57
C ALA A 230 11.41 -2.97 -41.17
N PRO A 231 10.64 -4.01 -40.72
CA PRO A 231 10.77 -5.37 -41.23
C PRO A 231 10.32 -5.47 -42.70
N GLY A 232 11.14 -6.13 -43.52
CA GLY A 232 10.79 -6.49 -44.87
C GLY A 232 9.80 -7.67 -44.97
N PRO A 233 9.19 -7.94 -46.13
CA PRO A 233 8.19 -9.00 -46.28
C PRO A 233 8.81 -10.41 -46.11
N VAL A 234 8.09 -11.27 -45.35
CA VAL A 234 8.51 -12.62 -44.98
C VAL A 234 7.93 -13.65 -45.95
N ALA A 235 8.79 -14.52 -46.49
CA ALA A 235 8.40 -15.69 -47.30
C ALA A 235 7.97 -16.88 -46.40
N PRO A 236 7.07 -17.77 -46.85
CA PRO A 236 6.58 -18.90 -46.06
C PRO A 236 7.60 -20.04 -45.99
N ALA A 237 7.81 -20.62 -44.83
CA ALA A 237 8.67 -21.77 -44.58
C ALA A 237 7.91 -23.10 -44.66
N THR A 238 8.39 -24.01 -45.47
CA THR A 238 8.00 -25.44 -45.49
C THR A 238 9.20 -26.25 -45.00
N ASP A 239 8.96 -27.10 -44.00
CA ASP A 239 9.38 -28.50 -43.86
C ASP A 239 9.52 -28.96 -42.38
N THR A 240 8.92 -30.10 -42.13
CA THR A 240 8.81 -30.76 -40.83
C THR A 240 9.75 -31.97 -40.74
N VAL A 241 10.55 -32.02 -39.67
CA VAL A 241 11.30 -33.21 -39.24
C VAL A 241 10.58 -33.90 -38.09
N PRO A 242 10.36 -35.23 -38.11
CA PRO A 242 9.63 -35.94 -37.05
C PRO A 242 10.50 -36.21 -35.82
N VAL A 243 10.08 -35.73 -34.66
CA VAL A 243 10.72 -35.96 -33.36
C VAL A 243 9.87 -36.93 -32.53
N THR A 244 10.51 -37.91 -31.94
CA THR A 244 9.93 -38.97 -31.08
C THR A 244 9.10 -38.44 -29.93
N ARG A 245 7.80 -38.78 -29.92
CA ARG A 245 6.72 -38.14 -29.16
C ARG A 245 6.62 -38.44 -27.67
N THR A 246 7.30 -39.39 -27.06
CA THR A 246 6.97 -39.96 -25.76
C THR A 246 7.70 -39.30 -24.56
N ALA A 247 8.95 -38.90 -24.69
CA ALA A 247 9.71 -38.28 -23.57
C ALA A 247 9.40 -36.79 -23.41
N ALA A 248 9.17 -36.07 -24.51
CA ALA A 248 8.90 -34.61 -24.51
C ALA A 248 7.54 -34.24 -23.88
N SER A 249 6.54 -35.15 -23.94
CA SER A 249 5.20 -34.87 -23.35
C SER A 249 5.17 -34.97 -21.83
N ALA A 250 5.96 -35.88 -21.23
CA ALA A 250 6.04 -36.04 -19.78
C ALA A 250 6.75 -34.85 -19.12
N ASP A 251 7.80 -34.32 -19.75
CA ASP A 251 8.56 -33.19 -19.22
C ASP A 251 7.76 -31.89 -19.31
N GLY A 252 7.06 -31.64 -20.39
CA GLY A 252 6.14 -30.49 -20.52
C GLY A 252 4.97 -30.53 -19.53
N ARG A 253 4.50 -31.74 -19.16
CA ARG A 253 3.47 -31.89 -18.13
C ARG A 253 4.01 -31.55 -16.74
N ARG A 254 5.21 -32.07 -16.39
CA ARG A 254 5.88 -31.73 -15.10
C ARG A 254 6.11 -30.24 -14.95
N GLN A 255 6.56 -29.55 -16.01
CA GLN A 255 6.80 -28.11 -15.98
C GLN A 255 5.51 -27.29 -15.83
N ARG A 256 4.39 -27.72 -16.47
CA ARG A 256 3.07 -27.10 -16.26
C ARG A 256 2.58 -27.25 -14.83
N VAL A 257 2.74 -28.43 -14.23
CA VAL A 257 2.38 -28.70 -12.85
C VAL A 257 3.22 -27.85 -11.90
N ALA A 258 4.54 -27.77 -12.11
CA ALA A 258 5.44 -26.96 -11.30
C ALA A 258 5.05 -25.46 -11.33
N ARG A 259 4.72 -24.90 -12.51
CA ARG A 259 4.29 -23.49 -12.64
C ARG A 259 2.95 -23.24 -11.96
N ARG A 260 1.97 -24.13 -12.13
CA ARG A 260 0.67 -23.99 -11.45
C ARG A 260 0.84 -24.10 -9.95
N GLY A 261 1.68 -25.01 -9.49
CA GLY A 261 2.03 -25.16 -8.07
C GLY A 261 2.70 -23.91 -7.51
N PHE A 262 3.61 -23.29 -8.26
CA PHE A 262 4.25 -22.04 -7.85
C PHE A 262 3.23 -20.89 -7.68
N ILE A 263 2.38 -20.65 -8.68
CA ILE A 263 1.36 -19.58 -8.60
C ILE A 263 0.37 -19.87 -7.47
N ALA A 264 -0.08 -21.12 -7.34
CA ALA A 264 -0.96 -21.52 -6.24
C ALA A 264 -0.29 -21.34 -4.87
N GLY A 265 0.99 -21.72 -4.75
CA GLY A 265 1.77 -21.53 -3.53
C GLY A 265 1.93 -20.04 -3.16
N VAL A 266 2.25 -19.19 -4.13
CA VAL A 266 2.32 -17.73 -3.92
C VAL A 266 0.96 -17.16 -3.49
N THR A 267 -0.13 -17.59 -4.14
CA THR A 267 -1.49 -17.15 -3.78
C THR A 267 -1.86 -17.62 -2.38
N ALA A 268 -1.59 -18.89 -2.04
CA ALA A 268 -1.86 -19.44 -0.72
C ALA A 268 -1.02 -18.74 0.37
N ALA A 269 0.27 -18.52 0.11
CA ALA A 269 1.14 -17.78 1.03
C ALA A 269 0.64 -16.34 1.24
N THR A 270 0.24 -15.65 0.16
CA THR A 270 -0.31 -14.30 0.26
C THR A 270 -1.61 -14.28 1.06
N ALA A 271 -2.54 -15.17 0.75
CA ALA A 271 -3.80 -15.29 1.48
C ALA A 271 -3.57 -15.65 2.96
N GLY A 272 -2.64 -16.57 3.24
CA GLY A 272 -2.30 -16.98 4.60
C GLY A 272 -1.69 -15.83 5.41
N VAL A 273 -0.70 -15.13 4.87
CA VAL A 273 -0.07 -13.98 5.57
C VAL A 273 -1.10 -12.87 5.81
N VAL A 274 -1.95 -12.57 4.82
CA VAL A 274 -3.04 -11.60 4.97
C VAL A 274 -4.02 -12.04 6.05
N ALA A 275 -4.51 -13.28 6.01
CA ALA A 275 -5.46 -13.78 7.00
C ALA A 275 -4.90 -13.71 8.43
N LEU A 276 -3.62 -14.04 8.61
CA LEU A 276 -2.97 -14.06 9.93
C LEU A 276 -2.60 -12.67 10.47
N THR A 277 -2.68 -11.61 9.66
CA THR A 277 -2.20 -10.26 10.03
C THR A 277 -3.28 -9.20 10.05
N VAL A 278 -4.31 -9.32 9.19
CA VAL A 278 -5.28 -8.23 8.93
C VAL A 278 -6.49 -8.25 9.87
N GLY A 279 -6.59 -9.23 10.74
CA GLY A 279 -7.70 -9.36 11.70
C GLY A 279 -7.85 -8.16 12.64
N GLN A 280 -6.78 -7.41 12.91
CA GLN A 280 -6.85 -6.19 13.72
C GLN A 280 -7.73 -5.07 13.09
N SER A 281 -7.95 -5.10 11.78
CA SER A 281 -8.80 -4.12 11.06
C SER A 281 -10.16 -4.70 10.65
N SER A 282 -10.42 -5.99 10.88
CA SER A 282 -11.64 -6.68 10.45
C SER A 282 -12.19 -7.61 11.52
N ALA A 283 -13.48 -7.47 11.84
CA ALA A 283 -14.15 -8.37 12.78
C ALA A 283 -14.18 -9.83 12.26
N VAL A 284 -14.31 -10.01 10.94
CA VAL A 284 -14.31 -11.35 10.32
C VAL A 284 -12.92 -11.98 10.38
N GLY A 285 -11.87 -11.19 10.25
CA GLY A 285 -10.48 -11.67 10.30
C GLY A 285 -9.93 -11.84 11.72
N GLU A 286 -10.61 -11.32 12.74
CA GLU A 286 -10.14 -11.32 14.12
C GLU A 286 -9.75 -12.70 14.67
N PRO A 287 -10.52 -13.79 14.45
CA PRO A 287 -10.16 -15.11 14.95
C PRO A 287 -8.81 -15.63 14.41
N PHE A 288 -8.38 -15.12 13.25
CA PHE A 288 -7.14 -15.50 12.59
C PHE A 288 -6.00 -14.51 12.83
N ASN A 289 -6.20 -13.46 13.63
CA ASN A 289 -5.22 -12.41 13.89
C ASN A 289 -4.08 -12.87 14.81
N VAL A 290 -3.18 -13.68 14.27
CA VAL A 290 -2.01 -14.21 15.00
C VAL A 290 -0.89 -13.16 15.09
N PHE A 291 -0.57 -12.51 13.96
CA PHE A 291 0.58 -11.59 13.84
C PHE A 291 0.21 -10.12 13.95
N GLY A 292 -1.06 -9.75 13.95
CA GLY A 292 -1.44 -8.35 14.16
C GLY A 292 -1.10 -7.89 15.58
N PRO A 293 -0.42 -6.74 15.75
CA PRO A 293 0.07 -6.28 17.05
C PRO A 293 -1.05 -5.83 18.01
N ARG A 294 -2.26 -5.62 17.49
CA ARG A 294 -3.41 -5.19 18.30
C ARG A 294 -4.51 -6.25 18.25
N LYS A 295 -5.04 -6.56 19.41
CA LYS A 295 -6.22 -7.43 19.57
C LYS A 295 -7.44 -6.54 19.80
N ARG A 296 -8.56 -6.91 19.16
CA ARG A 296 -9.85 -6.23 19.38
C ARG A 296 -10.38 -6.58 20.76
N HIS A 297 -11.23 -5.71 21.30
CA HIS A 297 -11.87 -5.88 22.62
C HIS A 297 -10.91 -6.08 23.80
N LEU A 298 -9.61 -5.86 23.60
CA LEU A 298 -8.62 -5.83 24.68
C LEU A 298 -8.16 -4.40 24.97
N GLY A 299 -7.88 -4.14 26.23
CA GLY A 299 -7.49 -2.82 26.73
C GLY A 299 -8.61 -2.13 27.51
N GLN A 300 -8.32 -0.95 28.01
CA GLN A 300 -9.24 -0.13 28.75
C GLN A 300 -10.47 0.22 27.88
N ASN A 301 -11.65 0.27 28.48
CA ASN A 301 -12.92 0.45 27.77
C ASN A 301 -13.11 -0.50 26.55
N GLY A 302 -12.40 -1.64 26.48
CA GLY A 302 -12.49 -2.61 25.38
C GLY A 302 -11.88 -2.18 24.05
N LEU A 303 -10.95 -1.21 24.05
CA LEU A 303 -10.25 -0.74 22.86
C LEU A 303 -8.71 -0.83 23.01
N PRO A 304 -7.98 -1.09 21.92
CA PRO A 304 -6.52 -0.96 21.91
C PRO A 304 -6.07 0.48 22.16
N VAL A 305 -4.96 0.64 22.87
CA VAL A 305 -4.32 1.95 23.13
C VAL A 305 -3.20 2.18 22.11
N ASN A 306 -3.24 3.28 21.37
CA ASN A 306 -2.18 3.68 20.43
C ASN A 306 -1.10 4.54 21.08
N ARG A 307 -1.51 5.55 21.90
CA ARG A 307 -0.63 6.45 22.63
C ARG A 307 -1.05 6.49 24.08
N THR A 308 -0.14 6.18 24.97
CA THR A 308 -0.42 6.15 26.42
C THR A 308 -0.40 7.55 27.01
N ALA A 309 -1.14 7.75 28.09
CA ALA A 309 -1.17 9.00 28.85
C ALA A 309 0.23 9.37 29.38
N ARG A 310 1.02 8.37 29.76
CA ARG A 310 2.43 8.54 30.16
C ARG A 310 3.29 9.08 29.01
N ALA A 311 3.19 8.48 27.81
CA ALA A 311 3.94 8.94 26.64
C ALA A 311 3.50 10.33 26.16
N ALA A 312 2.26 10.71 26.40
CA ALA A 312 1.72 12.04 26.13
C ALA A 312 2.12 13.09 27.18
N GLY A 313 2.58 12.66 28.36
CA GLY A 313 2.97 13.55 29.48
C GLY A 313 1.77 14.18 30.20
N VAL A 314 0.59 13.53 30.18
CA VAL A 314 -0.68 14.12 30.66
C VAL A 314 -1.16 13.55 32.00
N LEU A 315 -0.42 12.66 32.63
CA LEU A 315 -0.87 11.95 33.84
C LEU A 315 -1.41 12.91 34.94
N ALA A 316 -0.66 13.97 35.24
CA ALA A 316 -1.05 14.94 36.26
C ALA A 316 -2.15 15.90 35.77
N THR A 317 -2.00 16.45 34.56
CA THR A 317 -2.91 17.47 34.03
C THR A 317 -4.28 16.92 33.65
N ALA A 318 -4.37 15.70 33.14
CA ALA A 318 -5.63 15.07 32.78
C ALA A 318 -6.41 14.55 34.01
N THR A 319 -5.73 14.33 35.14
CA THR A 319 -6.38 13.90 36.41
C THR A 319 -6.58 15.05 37.41
N ALA A 320 -6.21 16.28 37.02
CA ALA A 320 -6.39 17.46 37.86
C ALA A 320 -7.87 17.70 38.13
N ALA A 321 -8.20 17.99 39.40
CA ALA A 321 -9.59 18.19 39.81
C ALA A 321 -10.23 19.46 39.24
N ASP A 322 -9.42 20.44 38.91
CA ASP A 322 -9.76 21.72 38.30
C ASP A 322 -9.71 21.70 36.74
N TRP A 323 -9.55 20.54 36.13
CA TRP A 323 -9.61 20.47 34.70
C TRP A 323 -10.90 21.02 34.12
N ALA A 324 -10.78 21.85 33.13
CA ALA A 324 -11.89 22.42 32.38
C ALA A 324 -11.59 22.57 30.91
N LEU A 325 -12.62 22.46 30.07
CA LEU A 325 -12.54 22.68 28.63
C LEU A 325 -12.89 24.12 28.30
N THR A 326 -11.96 24.83 27.67
CA THR A 326 -12.22 26.17 27.12
C THR A 326 -12.73 26.07 25.70
N VAL A 327 -13.88 26.69 25.40
CA VAL A 327 -14.43 26.85 24.06
C VAL A 327 -14.43 28.33 23.72
N ALA A 328 -13.65 28.73 22.71
CA ALA A 328 -13.47 30.12 22.35
C ALA A 328 -14.04 30.38 20.92
N GLY A 329 -15.12 31.16 20.89
CA GLY A 329 -15.64 31.79 19.66
C GLY A 329 -14.98 33.16 19.42
N PRO A 330 -15.34 33.84 18.32
CA PRO A 330 -14.79 35.16 17.97
C PRO A 330 -15.07 36.25 19.00
N SER A 331 -16.24 36.21 19.65
CA SER A 331 -16.68 37.24 20.60
C SER A 331 -16.92 36.70 22.00
N VAL A 332 -17.21 35.41 22.14
CA VAL A 332 -17.56 34.77 23.41
C VAL A 332 -16.65 33.59 23.67
N SER A 333 -16.08 33.54 24.87
CA SER A 333 -15.32 32.38 25.33
C SER A 333 -15.96 31.84 26.60
N ARG A 334 -16.09 30.54 26.71
CA ARG A 334 -16.66 29.88 27.88
C ARG A 334 -15.80 28.68 28.29
N THR A 335 -15.66 28.52 29.60
CA THR A 335 -14.96 27.37 30.18
C THR A 335 -16.00 26.44 30.82
N PHE A 336 -15.87 25.15 30.57
CA PHE A 336 -16.75 24.11 31.07
C PHE A 336 -15.96 23.13 31.94
N SER A 337 -16.32 23.00 33.19
CA SER A 337 -15.90 21.89 34.04
C SER A 337 -16.45 20.56 33.48
N ARG A 338 -15.88 19.44 33.90
CA ARG A 338 -16.41 18.13 33.50
C ARG A 338 -17.86 17.92 33.97
N ALA A 339 -18.22 18.45 35.15
CA ALA A 339 -19.58 18.36 35.68
C ALA A 339 -20.57 19.15 34.81
N GLU A 340 -20.20 20.35 34.36
CA GLU A 340 -21.03 21.14 33.43
C GLU A 340 -21.19 20.46 32.10
N LEU A 341 -20.12 19.83 31.54
CA LEU A 341 -20.24 19.04 30.30
C LEU A 341 -21.20 17.86 30.47
N ILE A 342 -21.19 17.17 31.63
CA ILE A 342 -22.13 16.07 31.90
C ILE A 342 -23.57 16.60 32.04
N ALA A 343 -23.76 17.79 32.57
CA ALA A 343 -25.07 18.41 32.73
C ALA A 343 -25.69 18.92 31.42
N LEU A 344 -24.87 19.09 30.36
CA LEU A 344 -25.36 19.36 29.02
C LEU A 344 -26.03 18.12 28.40
N GLY A 345 -26.85 18.34 27.38
CA GLY A 345 -27.50 17.23 26.65
C GLY A 345 -26.51 16.20 26.12
N GLN A 346 -26.60 14.98 26.63
CA GLN A 346 -25.70 13.88 26.18
C GLN A 346 -26.29 13.18 24.96
N THR A 347 -25.44 12.93 23.99
CA THR A 347 -25.76 12.17 22.77
C THR A 347 -24.90 10.92 22.72
N GLU A 348 -25.50 9.80 22.29
CA GLU A 348 -24.80 8.56 22.01
C GLU A 348 -24.59 8.41 20.51
N ALA A 349 -23.40 8.00 20.10
CA ALA A 349 -23.07 7.71 18.72
C ALA A 349 -22.23 6.45 18.61
N ARG A 350 -22.56 5.57 17.67
CA ARG A 350 -21.77 4.38 17.34
C ARG A 350 -20.85 4.69 16.16
N LEU A 351 -19.59 4.96 16.44
CA LEU A 351 -18.58 5.36 15.47
C LEU A 351 -17.36 4.45 15.54
N PRO A 352 -16.71 4.18 14.38
CA PRO A 352 -15.45 3.47 14.39
C PRO A 352 -14.32 4.39 14.86
N ILE A 353 -13.36 3.82 15.59
CA ILE A 353 -12.03 4.38 15.68
C ILE A 353 -11.11 3.53 14.80
N ALA A 354 -10.42 4.18 13.86
CA ALA A 354 -9.51 3.54 12.94
C ALA A 354 -8.13 4.22 13.04
N CYS A 355 -7.14 3.45 13.48
CA CYS A 355 -5.79 3.94 13.65
C CYS A 355 -4.99 3.84 12.35
N VAL A 356 -4.05 4.76 12.15
CA VAL A 356 -3.07 4.71 11.03
C VAL A 356 -2.15 3.49 11.11
N GLU A 357 -2.05 2.84 12.27
CA GLU A 357 -1.35 1.58 12.50
C GLU A 357 -2.08 0.35 11.91
N GLY A 358 -3.30 0.54 11.39
CA GLY A 358 -4.08 -0.48 10.70
C GLY A 358 -5.09 -1.24 11.54
N TRP A 359 -5.20 -0.98 12.84
CA TRP A 359 -6.29 -1.54 13.63
C TRP A 359 -7.53 -0.63 13.60
N SER A 360 -8.69 -1.23 13.70
CA SER A 360 -9.95 -0.47 13.79
C SER A 360 -11.03 -1.26 14.51
N GLN A 361 -11.90 -0.53 15.23
CA GLN A 361 -13.02 -1.13 15.94
C GLN A 361 -14.19 -0.15 16.04
N MET A 362 -15.41 -0.67 15.88
CA MET A 362 -16.63 0.07 16.20
C MET A 362 -16.75 0.19 17.71
N ALA A 363 -17.12 1.37 18.20
CA ALA A 363 -17.34 1.64 19.61
C ALA A 363 -18.54 2.57 19.81
N THR A 364 -19.13 2.51 20.99
CA THR A 364 -20.23 3.37 21.41
C THR A 364 -19.66 4.50 22.24
N TRP A 365 -19.87 5.72 21.79
CA TRP A 365 -19.38 6.95 22.40
C TRP A 365 -20.55 7.76 22.94
N ARG A 366 -20.41 8.34 24.11
CA ARG A 366 -21.42 9.23 24.69
C ARG A 366 -20.76 10.52 25.17
N GLY A 367 -21.40 11.66 24.86
CA GLY A 367 -20.87 12.97 25.19
C GLY A 367 -21.70 14.10 24.63
N VAL A 368 -21.14 15.29 24.64
CA VAL A 368 -21.79 16.53 24.15
C VAL A 368 -21.48 16.69 22.67
N ARG A 369 -22.48 17.04 21.87
CA ARG A 369 -22.26 17.33 20.46
C ARG A 369 -21.39 18.57 20.28
N MET A 370 -20.46 18.55 19.34
CA MET A 370 -19.61 19.69 19.02
C MET A 370 -20.44 20.93 18.72
N ARG A 371 -21.47 20.79 17.90
CA ARG A 371 -22.34 21.90 17.49
C ARG A 371 -23.08 22.56 18.68
N ASP A 372 -23.40 21.79 19.72
CA ASP A 372 -24.09 22.34 20.91
C ASP A 372 -23.13 23.16 21.78
N LEU A 373 -21.86 22.77 21.85
CA LEU A 373 -20.83 23.56 22.50
C LEU A 373 -20.51 24.84 21.73
N LEU A 374 -20.49 24.79 20.40
CA LEU A 374 -20.30 25.98 19.55
C LEU A 374 -21.49 26.94 19.71
N ALA A 375 -22.72 26.43 19.77
CA ALA A 375 -23.91 27.23 20.06
C ALA A 375 -23.85 27.92 21.44
N ALA A 376 -23.26 27.26 22.45
CA ALA A 376 -23.10 27.83 23.79
C ALA A 376 -22.14 29.05 23.83
N VAL A 377 -21.31 29.23 22.80
CA VAL A 377 -20.45 30.42 22.57
C VAL A 377 -20.92 31.25 21.38
N GLN A 378 -22.20 31.11 21.01
CA GLN A 378 -22.87 31.89 19.94
C GLN A 378 -22.23 31.76 18.56
N VAL A 379 -21.75 30.58 18.25
CA VAL A 379 -21.10 30.26 16.96
C VAL A 379 -21.94 29.24 16.19
N ASP A 380 -22.14 29.50 14.89
CA ASP A 380 -22.72 28.55 13.96
C ASP A 380 -21.77 27.35 13.81
N PRO A 381 -22.28 26.12 13.73
CA PRO A 381 -21.42 24.93 13.63
C PRO A 381 -20.69 24.78 12.29
N ASP A 382 -21.04 25.54 11.23
CA ASP A 382 -20.35 25.50 9.92
C ASP A 382 -19.05 26.31 9.92
N VAL A 383 -18.14 25.99 10.80
CA VAL A 383 -16.89 26.71 11.03
C VAL A 383 -15.70 25.76 11.13
N HIS A 384 -14.52 26.31 10.89
CA HIS A 384 -13.27 25.63 11.25
C HIS A 384 -12.94 25.84 12.71
N VAL A 385 -12.49 24.77 13.36
CA VAL A 385 -12.02 24.84 14.75
C VAL A 385 -10.63 24.24 14.88
N ARG A 386 -9.86 24.80 15.79
CA ARG A 386 -8.60 24.27 16.27
C ARG A 386 -8.85 23.62 17.63
N VAL A 387 -8.43 22.36 17.77
CA VAL A 387 -8.53 21.59 19.00
C VAL A 387 -7.14 21.39 19.58
N THR A 388 -6.93 21.81 20.80
CA THR A 388 -5.67 21.66 21.53
C THR A 388 -5.82 20.59 22.61
N SER A 389 -4.82 19.72 22.71
CA SER A 389 -4.69 18.67 23.73
C SER A 389 -3.79 19.13 24.88
N LEU A 390 -4.02 18.59 26.08
CA LEU A 390 -3.08 18.66 27.21
C LEU A 390 -1.73 17.97 26.92
N GLU A 391 -1.63 17.23 25.82
CA GLU A 391 -0.41 16.53 25.41
C GLU A 391 0.77 17.47 25.29
N ARG A 392 1.92 17.10 25.87
CA ARG A 392 3.13 17.93 25.88
C ARG A 392 4.08 17.59 24.73
N HIS A 393 4.03 16.35 24.26
CA HIS A 393 4.94 15.80 23.25
C HIS A 393 4.17 15.04 22.18
N GLY A 394 4.40 15.34 20.92
CA GLY A 394 3.79 14.66 19.78
C GLY A 394 3.28 15.60 18.70
N GLY A 395 3.21 15.11 17.48
CA GLY A 395 2.80 15.89 16.30
C GLY A 395 1.30 16.14 16.21
N TYR A 396 0.49 15.55 17.10
CA TYR A 396 -0.97 15.64 17.07
C TYR A 396 -1.58 16.38 18.27
N ARG A 397 -0.75 17.18 18.94
CA ARG A 397 -1.19 18.02 20.06
C ARG A 397 -2.24 19.05 19.63
N ILE A 398 -2.07 19.64 18.46
CA ILE A 398 -2.96 20.64 17.86
C ILE A 398 -3.51 20.06 16.57
N MET A 399 -4.82 20.03 16.44
CA MET A 399 -5.52 19.51 15.29
C MET A 399 -6.59 20.50 14.82
N GLU A 400 -6.76 20.61 13.52
CA GLU A 400 -7.83 21.41 12.93
C GLU A 400 -8.97 20.49 12.44
N MET A 401 -10.18 21.02 12.47
CA MET A 401 -11.39 20.32 12.09
C MET A 401 -12.25 21.26 11.24
N GLY A 402 -12.62 20.81 10.05
CA GLY A 402 -13.46 21.58 9.14
C GLY A 402 -14.96 21.46 9.45
N PRO A 403 -15.77 22.26 8.75
CA PRO A 403 -17.20 22.37 8.96
C PRO A 403 -17.95 21.04 8.71
N GLU A 404 -17.46 20.19 7.86
CA GLU A 404 -18.03 18.85 7.62
C GLU A 404 -18.06 17.97 8.90
N TYR A 405 -17.18 18.25 9.87
CA TYR A 405 -17.13 17.56 11.15
C TYR A 405 -17.83 18.35 12.26
N THR A 406 -17.61 19.66 12.32
CA THR A 406 -18.18 20.51 13.40
C THR A 406 -19.69 20.58 13.33
N ALA A 407 -20.27 20.60 12.13
CA ALA A 407 -21.70 20.54 11.89
C ALA A 407 -22.31 19.13 12.00
N ASP A 408 -21.51 18.05 11.90
CA ASP A 408 -22.03 16.69 11.93
C ASP A 408 -22.66 16.36 13.31
N PRO A 409 -23.93 15.90 13.35
CA PRO A 409 -24.65 15.65 14.60
C PRO A 409 -24.07 14.51 15.45
N THR A 410 -23.15 13.74 14.92
CA THR A 410 -22.49 12.63 15.62
C THR A 410 -21.04 12.94 16.01
N THR A 411 -20.55 14.15 15.74
CA THR A 411 -19.27 14.61 16.27
C THR A 411 -19.44 15.00 17.73
N LEU A 412 -18.73 14.32 18.62
CA LEU A 412 -18.88 14.46 20.07
C LEU A 412 -17.58 14.88 20.76
N ILE A 413 -17.75 15.65 21.81
CA ILE A 413 -16.82 15.70 22.94
C ILE A 413 -17.20 14.54 23.84
N ALA A 414 -16.56 13.39 23.63
CA ALA A 414 -16.90 12.16 24.32
C ALA A 414 -16.38 12.15 25.76
N LEU A 415 -17.25 11.74 26.68
CA LEU A 415 -17.01 11.62 28.11
C LEU A 415 -17.09 10.16 28.58
N GLU A 416 -17.75 9.31 27.77
CA GLU A 416 -17.92 7.88 28.02
C GLU A 416 -17.60 7.08 26.75
N LEU A 417 -17.17 5.84 26.95
CA LEU A 417 -16.82 4.88 25.92
C LEU A 417 -17.30 3.48 26.30
N ASN A 418 -18.09 2.86 25.42
CA ASN A 418 -18.69 1.54 25.61
C ASN A 418 -19.49 1.41 26.93
N GLY A 419 -20.22 2.47 27.33
CA GLY A 419 -21.04 2.50 28.50
C GLY A 419 -20.31 2.79 29.83
N GLU A 420 -19.01 3.03 29.77
CA GLU A 420 -18.18 3.34 30.93
C GLU A 420 -17.58 4.74 30.82
N LYS A 421 -17.21 5.31 31.97
CA LYS A 421 -16.42 6.54 32.03
C LYS A 421 -15.16 6.37 31.17
N LEU A 422 -14.84 7.38 30.38
CA LEU A 422 -13.66 7.38 29.53
C LEU A 422 -12.40 7.14 30.36
N ASP A 423 -11.63 6.12 29.99
CA ASP A 423 -10.35 5.82 30.64
C ASP A 423 -9.28 6.86 30.29
N LEU A 424 -8.29 7.00 31.15
CA LEU A 424 -7.18 7.94 30.95
C LEU A 424 -6.43 7.64 29.65
N GLU A 425 -6.22 6.37 29.34
CA GLU A 425 -5.54 5.94 28.11
C GLU A 425 -6.35 6.24 26.83
N HIS A 426 -7.67 6.44 26.97
CA HIS A 426 -8.55 6.81 25.87
C HIS A 426 -8.91 8.29 25.83
N GLY A 427 -8.33 9.11 26.71
CA GLY A 427 -8.44 10.57 26.61
C GLY A 427 -9.29 11.22 27.68
N PHE A 428 -9.52 10.54 28.86
CA PHE A 428 -10.12 11.23 30.03
C PHE A 428 -9.33 12.53 30.31
N PRO A 429 -9.97 13.66 30.64
CA PRO A 429 -11.39 13.88 30.99
C PRO A 429 -12.37 13.94 29.82
N ALA A 430 -11.90 14.31 28.61
CA ALA A 430 -12.69 14.39 27.39
C ALA A 430 -11.85 14.24 26.13
N ARG A 431 -12.46 13.73 25.08
CA ARG A 431 -11.83 13.60 23.76
C ARG A 431 -12.79 13.94 22.61
N ILE A 432 -12.21 14.24 21.45
CA ILE A 432 -12.98 14.30 20.19
C ILE A 432 -13.23 12.90 19.66
N ILE A 433 -14.43 12.68 19.14
CA ILE A 433 -14.78 11.61 18.22
C ILE A 433 -15.63 12.17 17.09
N ALA A 434 -15.25 11.92 15.84
CA ALA A 434 -15.95 12.40 14.67
C ALA A 434 -16.01 11.29 13.59
N PRO A 435 -17.10 11.22 12.80
CA PRO A 435 -17.27 10.18 11.78
C PRO A 435 -16.26 10.32 10.63
N GLY A 436 -15.78 9.19 10.11
CA GLY A 436 -14.88 9.15 8.95
C GLY A 436 -13.46 9.70 9.18
N ARG A 437 -13.14 10.15 10.39
CA ARG A 437 -11.87 10.81 10.72
C ARG A 437 -10.82 9.80 11.22
N PRO A 438 -9.54 9.91 10.78
CA PRO A 438 -8.45 9.09 11.29
C PRO A 438 -8.28 9.16 12.80
N GLY A 439 -7.94 8.04 13.44
CA GLY A 439 -7.80 7.97 14.91
C GLY A 439 -6.79 8.94 15.50
N VAL A 440 -5.72 9.27 14.75
CA VAL A 440 -4.70 10.26 15.16
C VAL A 440 -5.24 11.69 15.21
N LEU A 441 -6.32 11.97 14.47
CA LEU A 441 -7.00 13.27 14.44
C LEU A 441 -8.17 13.34 15.44
N GLN A 442 -8.45 12.27 16.16
CA GLN A 442 -9.46 12.18 17.22
C GLN A 442 -8.81 12.58 18.55
N THR A 443 -8.59 13.89 18.74
CA THR A 443 -7.81 14.47 19.84
C THR A 443 -8.23 13.94 21.21
N LYS A 444 -7.29 13.37 21.96
CA LYS A 444 -7.44 12.93 23.34
C LYS A 444 -7.03 14.05 24.30
N TRP A 445 -7.51 13.99 25.55
CA TRP A 445 -7.14 14.92 26.64
C TRP A 445 -7.29 16.38 26.21
N ILE A 446 -8.46 16.74 25.67
CA ILE A 446 -8.70 18.10 25.15
C ILE A 446 -8.68 19.14 26.27
N GLU A 447 -8.09 20.31 25.98
CA GLU A 447 -8.09 21.47 26.87
C GLU A 447 -8.76 22.68 26.25
N ARG A 448 -8.73 22.82 24.92
CA ARG A 448 -9.24 24.01 24.23
C ARG A 448 -9.80 23.67 22.86
N ILE A 449 -10.93 24.28 22.53
CA ILE A 449 -11.51 24.35 21.19
C ILE A 449 -11.61 25.82 20.83
N GLU A 450 -11.06 26.21 19.69
CA GLU A 450 -10.99 27.59 19.24
C GLU A 450 -11.49 27.70 17.79
N VAL A 451 -12.43 28.60 17.55
CA VAL A 451 -12.88 28.92 16.20
C VAL A 451 -11.76 29.66 15.48
N ILE A 452 -11.42 29.18 14.27
CA ILE A 452 -10.44 29.81 13.40
C ILE A 452 -11.11 30.27 12.11
N ALA A 453 -10.57 31.36 11.55
CA ALA A 453 -11.12 31.97 10.33
C ALA A 453 -10.90 31.09 9.09
#